data_7899d238a1c7f0c9379b9c378620dac4
#
_entry.id   7899d238a1c7f0c9379b9c378620dac4
#
_cell.length_a   1.000
_cell.length_b   1.000
_cell.length_c   1.000
_cell.angle_alpha   90.00
_cell.angle_beta   90.00
_cell.angle_gamma   90.00
#
_symmetry.space_group_name_H-M   'P 1'
#
loop_
_entity.id
_entity.type
_entity.pdbx_description
1 polymer ?
#
loop_
_entity_poly.entity_id
_entity_poly.type
_entity_poly.pdbx_seq_one_letter_code
_entity_poly.pdbx_strand_id
1 'polypeptide(L)'
;AGRRYVVYDTTVPYKDWMQYCRMYVESEELNCSGHKGHVYEDLVLKNIYLHDQSNDNPDPAVRHYDLMDYVQFLQPQGSDIDKYHRAGEIRIFGNKALAKLGGSKFNRTIFNTISSDIKGELQRYGTSLVSLNINGFGAPIGNYRRNELEAMQRSLDLKKFLMKQKLTNRNDLNVSWLAEDWDSISSLVAGSGMNLRDAVVDIIKNIDVVNGREREIQNLDQRMPYAHMSRFVFPKVYRIRYNLPFRHDGFDSNSAMQHLGSNPATMTLGELYATASYYTKGSREYNDIVDLTARLFPDNAEANINAAGVALTRNDTKLAHKYLRHWETDP
;
A
#
# COMPACT_ATOMS: atom_id res chain seq x y z
N ALA A 1 -21.68 52.81 24.50
CA ALA A 1 -20.81 51.93 25.24
C ALA A 1 -19.49 51.85 24.51
N GLY A 2 -18.41 52.47 25.06
CA GLY A 2 -17.08 52.44 24.45
C GLY A 2 -16.48 51.04 24.56
N ARG A 3 -15.96 50.51 23.45
CA ARG A 3 -15.20 49.27 23.44
C ARG A 3 -13.87 49.51 24.23
N ARG A 4 -13.61 48.68 25.20
CA ARG A 4 -12.30 48.67 25.90
C ARG A 4 -11.36 47.78 25.10
N TYR A 5 -10.16 48.28 24.78
CA TYR A 5 -9.09 47.54 24.16
C TYR A 5 -7.99 47.27 25.15
N VAL A 6 -7.39 46.14 25.09
CA VAL A 6 -6.10 45.87 25.72
C VAL A 6 -5.07 45.94 24.60
N VAL A 7 -4.12 46.86 24.77
CA VAL A 7 -2.96 46.96 23.84
C VAL A 7 -1.83 46.21 24.50
N TYR A 8 -1.33 45.22 23.81
CA TYR A 8 -0.16 44.46 24.17
C TYR A 8 0.94 44.63 23.14
N ASP A 9 2.11 45.08 23.59
CA ASP A 9 3.27 45.29 22.72
C ASP A 9 4.46 44.54 23.34
N THR A 10 5.10 43.69 22.53
CA THR A 10 6.27 42.92 22.92
C THR A 10 7.19 42.67 21.74
N THR A 11 8.47 42.59 21.98
CA THR A 11 9.49 42.29 21.01
C THR A 11 10.17 40.97 21.37
N VAL A 12 10.20 40.04 20.42
CA VAL A 12 10.86 38.75 20.57
C VAL A 12 12.00 38.66 19.55
N PRO A 13 13.22 38.25 19.96
CA PRO A 13 14.31 38.04 19.02
C PRO A 13 13.93 36.97 17.99
N TYR A 14 14.09 37.32 16.71
CA TYR A 14 13.82 36.39 15.62
C TYR A 14 14.80 35.22 15.63
N LYS A 15 14.30 34.04 15.32
CA LYS A 15 15.08 32.81 15.09
C LYS A 15 14.59 32.15 13.80
N ASP A 16 15.49 31.53 13.05
CA ASP A 16 15.19 30.95 11.73
C ASP A 16 14.02 29.97 11.69
N TRP A 17 13.76 29.26 12.78
CA TRP A 17 12.61 28.35 12.86
C TRP A 17 11.27 29.09 12.92
N MET A 18 11.23 30.39 13.26
CA MET A 18 9.99 31.18 13.38
C MET A 18 9.32 31.40 12.04
N GLN A 19 10.09 31.35 10.92
CA GLN A 19 9.52 31.43 9.57
C GLN A 19 8.52 30.34 9.26
N TYR A 20 8.57 29.20 9.98
CA TYR A 20 7.67 28.05 9.81
C TYR A 20 6.61 27.98 10.92
N CYS A 21 6.54 28.94 11.81
CA CYS A 21 5.67 28.92 12.97
C CYS A 21 4.41 29.78 12.75
N ARG A 22 3.42 29.46 13.55
CA ARG A 22 2.22 30.28 13.72
C ARG A 22 2.34 30.99 15.05
N MET A 23 1.94 32.23 15.09
CA MET A 23 1.82 32.96 16.33
C MET A 23 0.35 33.08 16.71
N TYR A 24 0.04 32.61 17.87
CA TYR A 24 -1.27 32.72 18.49
C TYR A 24 -1.21 33.65 19.68
N VAL A 25 -2.29 34.38 19.93
CA VAL A 25 -2.52 35.03 21.20
C VAL A 25 -3.56 34.20 21.95
N GLU A 26 -3.14 33.67 23.07
CA GLU A 26 -4.04 33.00 24.01
C GLU A 26 -4.48 33.98 25.04
N SER A 27 -5.80 34.18 25.18
CA SER A 27 -6.41 35.01 26.20
C SER A 27 -7.24 34.14 27.13
N GLU A 28 -7.02 34.29 28.41
CA GLU A 28 -7.71 33.55 29.46
C GLU A 28 -8.57 34.48 30.31
N GLU A 29 -9.87 34.20 30.37
CA GLU A 29 -10.75 34.91 31.31
C GLU A 29 -10.60 34.32 32.69
N LEU A 30 -10.26 35.17 33.66
CA LEU A 30 -10.26 34.82 35.08
C LEU A 30 -11.46 35.47 35.77
N ASN A 31 -12.19 34.73 36.55
CA ASN A 31 -13.23 35.32 37.40
C ASN A 31 -12.59 36.02 38.63
N CYS A 32 -13.38 36.79 39.37
CA CYS A 32 -12.91 37.53 40.52
C CYS A 32 -12.31 36.67 41.67
N SER A 33 -12.51 35.36 41.62
CA SER A 33 -11.91 34.37 42.55
C SER A 33 -10.70 33.65 41.97
N GLY A 34 -10.22 34.04 40.77
CA GLY A 34 -9.03 33.47 40.15
C GLY A 34 -9.25 32.09 39.48
N HIS A 35 -10.49 31.66 39.34
CA HIS A 35 -10.77 30.43 38.58
C HIS A 35 -10.75 30.70 37.10
N LYS A 36 -10.12 29.81 36.37
CA LYS A 36 -10.01 29.84 34.91
C LYS A 36 -11.39 29.70 34.27
N GLY A 37 -11.72 30.64 33.36
CA GLY A 37 -12.92 30.64 32.54
C GLY A 37 -12.64 30.12 31.13
N HIS A 38 -13.14 30.82 30.14
CA HIS A 38 -12.88 30.48 28.77
C HIS A 38 -11.47 30.88 28.32
N VAL A 39 -10.83 29.99 27.56
CA VAL A 39 -9.56 30.25 26.86
C VAL A 39 -9.90 30.52 25.41
N TYR A 40 -9.46 31.68 24.91
CA TYR A 40 -9.61 32.05 23.49
C TYR A 40 -8.23 32.02 22.87
N GLU A 41 -8.13 31.40 21.71
CA GLU A 41 -6.89 31.30 20.95
C GLU A 41 -7.08 31.98 19.60
N ASP A 42 -6.47 33.14 19.41
CA ASP A 42 -6.54 33.91 18.18
C ASP A 42 -5.23 33.80 17.39
N LEU A 43 -5.35 33.33 16.14
CA LEU A 43 -4.21 33.28 15.23
C LEU A 43 -3.86 34.69 14.75
N VAL A 44 -2.70 35.21 15.15
CA VAL A 44 -2.24 36.56 14.82
C VAL A 44 -1.39 36.62 13.57
N LEU A 45 -0.46 35.68 13.42
CA LEU A 45 0.45 35.65 12.28
C LEU A 45 0.65 34.21 11.81
N LYS A 46 0.65 34.06 10.49
CA LYS A 46 1.05 32.84 9.78
C LYS A 46 2.38 33.13 9.13
N ASN A 47 3.39 32.33 9.35
CA ASN A 47 4.72 32.44 8.81
C ASN A 47 5.35 33.82 9.09
N ILE A 48 6.26 33.87 10.01
CA ILE A 48 6.94 35.13 10.40
C ILE A 48 8.15 35.29 9.48
N TYR A 49 7.98 36.10 8.42
CA TYR A 49 9.10 36.50 7.56
C TYR A 49 9.74 37.78 8.09
N LEU A 50 11.07 37.79 8.24
CA LEU A 50 11.80 39.05 8.35
C LEU A 50 11.77 39.74 6.98
N HIS A 51 11.08 40.84 6.91
CA HIS A 51 11.29 41.77 5.82
C HIS A 51 12.63 42.43 6.06
N ASP A 52 13.60 42.15 5.21
CA ASP A 52 14.90 42.86 5.25
C ASP A 52 14.68 44.31 4.85
N GLN A 53 14.50 45.19 5.85
CA GLN A 53 14.34 46.63 5.63
C GLN A 53 15.63 47.31 5.11
N SER A 54 16.71 46.52 4.95
CA SER A 54 17.96 47.09 4.39
C SER A 54 17.90 47.35 2.87
N ASN A 55 16.81 46.96 2.20
CA ASN A 55 16.59 47.13 0.79
C ASN A 55 15.39 48.03 0.45
N ASP A 56 15.25 49.17 1.10
CA ASP A 56 14.27 50.21 0.70
C ASP A 56 14.60 50.88 -0.65
N ASN A 57 15.60 50.39 -1.36
CA ASN A 57 15.87 50.75 -2.74
C ASN A 57 15.73 49.47 -3.59
N PRO A 58 14.54 49.17 -4.12
CA PRO A 58 14.40 48.01 -4.99
C PRO A 58 15.25 48.25 -6.23
N ASP A 59 16.35 47.52 -6.32
CA ASP A 59 17.09 47.39 -7.57
C ASP A 59 16.08 46.88 -8.60
N PRO A 60 15.75 47.66 -9.64
CA PRO A 60 14.79 47.26 -10.65
C PRO A 60 15.21 46.00 -11.41
N ALA A 61 16.41 45.50 -11.18
CA ALA A 61 16.91 44.21 -11.69
C ALA A 61 16.53 43.00 -10.81
N VAL A 62 16.16 43.20 -9.55
CA VAL A 62 15.68 42.08 -8.70
C VAL A 62 14.18 41.85 -8.99
N ARG A 63 13.91 41.09 -10.02
CA ARG A 63 12.56 40.59 -10.24
C ARG A 63 12.22 39.67 -9.08
N HIS A 64 11.22 40.02 -8.29
CA HIS A 64 10.56 39.08 -7.39
C HIS A 64 9.84 38.01 -8.27
N TYR A 65 10.52 36.92 -8.49
CA TYR A 65 9.89 35.77 -9.13
C TYR A 65 8.95 35.15 -8.10
N ASP A 66 7.67 35.11 -8.41
CA ASP A 66 6.76 34.23 -7.69
C ASP A 66 7.17 32.80 -8.06
N LEU A 67 7.77 32.09 -7.11
CA LEU A 67 8.22 30.71 -7.34
C LEU A 67 7.06 29.79 -7.74
N MET A 68 5.82 30.17 -7.41
CA MET A 68 4.63 29.44 -7.85
C MET A 68 4.45 29.42 -9.37
N ASP A 69 4.92 30.44 -10.08
CA ASP A 69 4.86 30.48 -11.55
C ASP A 69 5.77 29.43 -12.21
N TYR A 70 6.78 28.96 -11.49
CA TYR A 70 7.79 28.01 -11.99
C TYR A 70 7.60 26.59 -11.45
N VAL A 71 6.80 26.38 -10.41
CA VAL A 71 6.53 25.07 -9.85
C VAL A 71 5.36 24.42 -10.58
N GLN A 72 5.64 23.34 -11.29
CA GLN A 72 4.62 22.50 -11.89
C GLN A 72 4.29 21.34 -10.94
N PHE A 73 3.02 21.27 -10.55
CA PHE A 73 2.52 20.14 -9.76
C PHE A 73 2.09 19.00 -10.68
N LEU A 74 2.68 17.84 -10.45
CA LEU A 74 2.31 16.63 -11.16
C LEU A 74 0.92 16.18 -10.71
N GLN A 75 0.10 15.77 -11.69
CA GLN A 75 -1.20 15.17 -11.42
C GLN A 75 -1.05 13.66 -11.44
N PRO A 76 -1.46 12.92 -10.40
CA PRO A 76 -1.40 11.48 -10.41
C PRO A 76 -2.26 10.94 -11.55
N GLN A 77 -1.72 9.99 -12.30
CA GLN A 77 -2.44 9.37 -13.40
C GLN A 77 -3.58 8.50 -12.87
N GLY A 78 -4.83 8.79 -13.27
CA GLY A 78 -6.03 8.17 -12.72
C GLY A 78 -6.17 6.66 -12.96
N SER A 79 -5.35 6.06 -13.84
CA SER A 79 -5.44 4.64 -14.18
C SER A 79 -4.95 3.69 -13.08
N ASP A 80 -4.05 4.12 -12.20
CA ASP A 80 -3.45 3.28 -11.17
C ASP A 80 -4.20 3.32 -9.83
N ILE A 81 -5.15 4.25 -9.70
CA ILE A 81 -5.84 4.56 -8.45
C ILE A 81 -7.00 3.60 -8.21
N ASP A 82 -7.66 3.15 -9.27
CA ASP A 82 -8.95 2.46 -9.16
C ASP A 82 -8.86 0.96 -8.96
N LYS A 83 -7.72 0.35 -9.21
CA LYS A 83 -7.57 -1.11 -9.11
C LYS A 83 -6.21 -1.51 -8.55
N TYR A 84 -6.23 -2.27 -7.50
CA TYR A 84 -5.02 -2.85 -6.92
C TYR A 84 -5.25 -4.30 -6.49
N HIS A 85 -4.17 -5.03 -6.29
CA HIS A 85 -4.21 -6.45 -5.99
C HIS A 85 -3.49 -6.76 -4.69
N ARG A 86 -4.08 -7.62 -3.89
CA ARG A 86 -3.40 -8.33 -2.82
C ARG A 86 -3.28 -9.79 -3.23
N ALA A 87 -2.07 -10.29 -3.30
CA ALA A 87 -1.83 -11.68 -3.66
C ALA A 87 -0.95 -12.36 -2.62
N GLY A 88 -1.13 -13.66 -2.47
CA GLY A 88 -0.31 -14.43 -1.55
C GLY A 88 -0.35 -15.92 -1.85
N GLU A 89 0.48 -16.64 -1.11
CA GLU A 89 0.61 -18.08 -1.23
C GLU A 89 0.57 -18.74 0.15
N ILE A 90 -0.28 -19.75 0.30
CA ILE A 90 -0.35 -20.58 1.49
C ILE A 90 0.32 -21.90 1.16
N ARG A 91 1.47 -22.17 1.75
CA ARG A 91 2.14 -23.46 1.61
C ARG A 91 1.59 -24.45 2.59
N ILE A 92 1.39 -25.67 2.10
CA ILE A 92 0.84 -26.76 2.89
C ILE A 92 1.99 -27.72 3.18
N PHE A 93 2.34 -27.84 4.45
CA PHE A 93 3.42 -28.71 4.88
C PHE A 93 2.87 -30.08 5.27
N GLY A 94 3.50 -31.13 4.71
CA GLY A 94 3.27 -32.53 5.09
C GLY A 94 2.35 -33.32 4.18
N ASN A 95 2.61 -34.60 4.12
CA ASN A 95 1.93 -35.59 3.26
C ASN A 95 0.50 -35.93 3.69
N LYS A 96 0.00 -35.36 4.76
CA LYS A 96 -1.40 -35.52 5.19
C LYS A 96 -2.26 -34.51 4.44
N ALA A 97 -2.38 -34.78 3.17
CA ALA A 97 -3.02 -33.96 2.16
C ALA A 97 -4.49 -33.62 2.46
N LEU A 98 -5.12 -34.32 3.36
CA LEU A 98 -6.52 -34.16 3.73
C LEU A 98 -6.71 -33.75 5.19
N ALA A 99 -5.65 -33.45 5.93
CA ALA A 99 -5.87 -32.78 7.20
C ALA A 99 -6.60 -31.47 6.88
N LYS A 100 -7.87 -31.39 7.30
CA LYS A 100 -8.71 -30.20 7.16
C LYS A 100 -7.86 -28.98 7.37
N LEU A 101 -7.68 -28.14 6.34
CA LEU A 101 -6.79 -26.97 6.41
C LEU A 101 -7.08 -26.13 7.66
N GLY A 102 -8.34 -26.02 8.06
CA GLY A 102 -8.76 -25.38 9.29
C GLY A 102 -8.45 -26.14 10.59
N GLY A 103 -7.96 -27.38 10.52
CA GLY A 103 -7.62 -28.19 11.70
C GLY A 103 -6.22 -27.93 12.27
N SER A 104 -5.30 -27.39 11.46
CA SER A 104 -3.96 -27.02 11.89
C SER A 104 -3.95 -25.63 12.51
N LYS A 105 -3.29 -25.46 13.66
CA LYS A 105 -3.12 -24.14 14.30
C LYS A 105 -2.41 -23.16 13.34
N PHE A 106 -1.42 -23.62 12.59
CA PHE A 106 -0.67 -22.84 11.61
C PHE A 106 -1.56 -22.35 10.46
N ASN A 107 -2.33 -23.23 9.84
CA ASN A 107 -3.24 -22.86 8.75
C ASN A 107 -4.34 -21.90 9.22
N ARG A 108 -4.82 -22.07 10.44
CA ARG A 108 -5.80 -21.17 11.04
C ARG A 108 -5.24 -19.76 11.20
N THR A 109 -3.98 -19.64 11.62
CA THR A 109 -3.29 -18.34 11.72
C THR A 109 -3.22 -17.67 10.35
N ILE A 110 -2.77 -18.37 9.30
CA ILE A 110 -2.70 -17.83 7.95
C ILE A 110 -4.09 -17.40 7.45
N PHE A 111 -5.11 -18.22 7.66
CA PHE A 111 -6.49 -17.91 7.26
C PHE A 111 -7.02 -16.67 7.98
N ASN A 112 -6.70 -16.52 9.25
CA ASN A 112 -7.06 -15.31 10.01
C ASN A 112 -6.33 -14.09 9.51
N THR A 113 -5.05 -14.20 9.14
CA THR A 113 -4.29 -13.10 8.53
C THR A 113 -4.95 -12.64 7.23
N ILE A 114 -5.25 -13.55 6.30
CA ILE A 114 -5.95 -13.23 5.05
C ILE A 114 -7.30 -12.55 5.33
N SER A 115 -8.04 -13.07 6.30
CA SER A 115 -9.34 -12.49 6.70
C SER A 115 -9.17 -11.08 7.28
N SER A 116 -8.12 -10.85 8.06
CA SER A 116 -7.79 -9.53 8.61
C SER A 116 -7.37 -8.54 7.52
N ASP A 117 -6.54 -8.98 6.58
CA ASP A 117 -6.10 -8.18 5.46
C ASP A 117 -7.30 -7.74 4.59
N ILE A 118 -8.19 -8.68 4.24
CA ILE A 118 -9.42 -8.35 3.50
C ILE A 118 -10.27 -7.34 4.27
N LYS A 119 -10.47 -7.57 5.57
CA LYS A 119 -11.26 -6.63 6.40
C LYS A 119 -10.62 -5.25 6.46
N GLY A 120 -9.30 -5.19 6.60
CA GLY A 120 -8.57 -3.94 6.60
C GLY A 120 -8.75 -3.15 5.30
N GLU A 121 -8.67 -3.84 4.15
CA GLU A 121 -8.90 -3.19 2.85
C GLU A 121 -10.36 -2.75 2.66
N LEU A 122 -11.34 -3.57 3.08
CA LEU A 122 -12.76 -3.23 2.99
C LEU A 122 -13.20 -2.13 3.98
N GLN A 123 -12.41 -1.83 5.00
CA GLN A 123 -12.65 -0.69 5.89
C GLN A 123 -12.25 0.64 5.27
N ARG A 124 -11.44 0.62 4.20
CA ARG A 124 -11.13 1.83 3.45
C ARG A 124 -12.40 2.26 2.73
N TYR A 125 -12.71 3.54 2.85
CA TYR A 125 -13.90 4.11 2.20
C TYR A 125 -13.86 3.85 0.69
N GLY A 126 -15.02 3.57 0.10
CA GLY A 126 -15.15 3.35 -1.35
C GLY A 126 -14.44 2.09 -1.87
N THR A 127 -13.81 1.30 -1.02
CA THR A 127 -13.11 0.09 -1.44
C THR A 127 -14.04 -1.10 -1.47
N SER A 128 -14.06 -1.79 -2.61
CA SER A 128 -14.82 -3.04 -2.81
C SER A 128 -13.89 -4.15 -3.33
N LEU A 129 -14.15 -5.38 -2.89
CA LEU A 129 -13.52 -6.56 -3.42
C LEU A 129 -14.22 -6.95 -4.73
N VAL A 130 -13.47 -6.95 -5.84
CA VAL A 130 -14.01 -7.29 -7.16
C VAL A 130 -14.25 -8.78 -7.29
N SER A 131 -13.25 -9.57 -6.86
CA SER A 131 -13.34 -11.02 -6.86
C SER A 131 -12.31 -11.61 -5.90
N LEU A 132 -12.47 -12.89 -5.58
CA LEU A 132 -11.44 -13.67 -4.89
C LEU A 132 -11.09 -14.87 -5.75
N ASN A 133 -9.87 -14.88 -6.26
CA ASN A 133 -9.38 -15.98 -7.07
C ASN A 133 -8.52 -16.92 -6.20
N ILE A 134 -8.93 -18.16 -6.10
CA ILE A 134 -8.25 -19.20 -5.31
C ILE A 134 -7.80 -20.31 -6.26
N ASN A 135 -6.49 -20.60 -6.29
CA ASN A 135 -5.90 -21.62 -7.13
C ASN A 135 -5.17 -22.65 -6.24
N GLY A 136 -5.65 -23.87 -6.20
CA GLY A 136 -5.01 -24.98 -5.48
C GLY A 136 -4.06 -25.76 -6.39
N PHE A 137 -2.91 -26.14 -5.84
CA PHE A 137 -1.88 -26.87 -6.57
C PHE A 137 -1.57 -28.19 -5.87
N GLY A 138 -1.48 -29.25 -6.66
CA GLY A 138 -1.07 -30.58 -6.23
C GLY A 138 0.27 -31.00 -6.83
N ALA A 139 0.75 -32.15 -6.38
CA ALA A 139 1.96 -32.77 -6.87
C ALA A 139 1.68 -34.21 -7.32
N PRO A 140 2.46 -34.79 -8.25
CA PRO A 140 2.26 -36.11 -8.79
C PRO A 140 2.68 -37.22 -7.79
N ILE A 141 1.84 -37.40 -6.77
CA ILE A 141 2.04 -38.48 -5.79
C ILE A 141 0.89 -39.48 -5.91
N GLY A 142 1.16 -40.60 -6.55
CA GLY A 142 0.20 -41.66 -6.73
C GLY A 142 -0.78 -41.43 -7.89
N ASN A 143 -2.07 -41.44 -7.65
CA ASN A 143 -3.08 -41.37 -8.69
C ASN A 143 -3.48 -39.94 -9.02
N TYR A 144 -3.45 -39.56 -10.29
CA TYR A 144 -3.83 -38.20 -10.78
C TYR A 144 -5.19 -37.74 -10.24
N ARG A 145 -6.21 -38.60 -10.27
CA ARG A 145 -7.55 -38.24 -9.77
C ARG A 145 -7.55 -37.91 -8.29
N ARG A 146 -6.73 -38.60 -7.52
CA ARG A 146 -6.56 -38.29 -6.10
C ARG A 146 -5.85 -36.95 -5.90
N ASN A 147 -4.80 -36.69 -6.68
CA ASN A 147 -4.08 -35.40 -6.64
C ASN A 147 -5.03 -34.25 -6.99
N GLU A 148 -5.89 -34.46 -7.99
CA GLU A 148 -6.92 -33.49 -8.38
C GLU A 148 -7.92 -33.23 -7.25
N LEU A 149 -8.50 -34.28 -6.65
CA LEU A 149 -9.44 -34.14 -5.55
C LEU A 149 -8.82 -33.44 -4.34
N GLU A 150 -7.58 -33.73 -4.04
CA GLU A 150 -6.86 -33.09 -2.94
C GLU A 150 -6.60 -31.59 -3.21
N ALA A 151 -6.16 -31.22 -4.42
CA ALA A 151 -5.97 -29.82 -4.81
C ALA A 151 -7.31 -29.06 -4.79
N MET A 152 -8.38 -29.66 -5.32
CA MET A 152 -9.74 -29.14 -5.26
C MET A 152 -10.20 -28.92 -3.82
N GLN A 153 -10.07 -29.92 -2.96
CA GLN A 153 -10.54 -29.86 -1.58
C GLN A 153 -9.84 -28.74 -0.79
N ARG A 154 -8.52 -28.56 -0.99
CA ARG A 154 -7.75 -27.46 -0.37
C ARG A 154 -8.29 -26.10 -0.76
N SER A 155 -8.55 -25.91 -2.06
CA SER A 155 -9.12 -24.65 -2.57
C SER A 155 -10.50 -24.37 -2.00
N LEU A 156 -11.34 -25.40 -1.96
CA LEU A 156 -12.70 -25.31 -1.42
C LEU A 156 -12.72 -25.07 0.09
N ASP A 157 -11.74 -25.58 0.85
CA ASP A 157 -11.64 -25.33 2.29
C ASP A 157 -11.34 -23.86 2.59
N LEU A 158 -10.45 -23.25 1.83
CA LEU A 158 -10.21 -21.79 1.93
C LEU A 158 -11.47 -21.00 1.54
N LYS A 159 -12.11 -21.36 0.42
CA LYS A 159 -13.41 -20.77 0.02
C LYS A 159 -14.42 -20.82 1.15
N LYS A 160 -14.65 -22.00 1.73
CA LYS A 160 -15.62 -22.20 2.83
C LYS A 160 -15.28 -21.33 4.05
N PHE A 161 -13.98 -21.22 4.38
CA PHE A 161 -13.54 -20.39 5.48
C PHE A 161 -13.90 -18.93 5.25
N LEU A 162 -13.54 -18.37 4.09
CA LEU A 162 -13.78 -16.98 3.77
C LEU A 162 -15.28 -16.64 3.66
N MET A 163 -16.07 -17.54 3.08
CA MET A 163 -17.53 -17.41 3.08
C MET A 163 -18.12 -17.36 4.50
N LYS A 164 -17.60 -18.21 5.41
CA LYS A 164 -18.05 -18.21 6.81
C LYS A 164 -17.75 -16.90 7.52
N GLN A 165 -16.69 -16.20 7.11
CA GLN A 165 -16.34 -14.87 7.63
C GLN A 165 -17.19 -13.74 7.05
N LYS A 166 -18.08 -14.01 6.08
CA LYS A 166 -18.94 -13.04 5.38
C LYS A 166 -18.12 -11.89 4.71
N LEU A 167 -16.93 -12.19 4.22
CA LEU A 167 -16.04 -11.21 3.61
C LEU A 167 -16.33 -10.96 2.14
N THR A 168 -17.09 -11.84 1.49
CA THR A 168 -17.35 -11.80 0.06
C THR A 168 -18.67 -12.52 -0.24
N ASN A 169 -19.28 -12.15 -1.35
CA ASN A 169 -20.46 -12.82 -1.86
C ASN A 169 -20.07 -14.13 -2.58
N ARG A 170 -21.01 -15.04 -2.67
CA ARG A 170 -20.78 -16.36 -3.29
C ARG A 170 -20.34 -16.24 -4.76
N ASN A 171 -20.83 -15.23 -5.46
CA ASN A 171 -20.59 -15.02 -6.89
C ASN A 171 -19.20 -14.45 -7.21
N ASP A 172 -18.54 -13.85 -6.21
CA ASP A 172 -17.24 -13.19 -6.38
C ASP A 172 -16.06 -14.14 -6.11
N LEU A 173 -16.36 -15.43 -5.87
CA LEU A 173 -15.39 -16.46 -5.51
C LEU A 173 -15.09 -17.39 -6.68
N ASN A 174 -13.96 -17.17 -7.33
CA ASN A 174 -13.44 -18.05 -8.38
C ASN A 174 -12.47 -19.06 -7.77
N VAL A 175 -12.75 -20.34 -7.98
CA VAL A 175 -11.89 -21.42 -7.48
C VAL A 175 -11.47 -22.29 -8.62
N SER A 176 -10.17 -22.49 -8.75
CA SER A 176 -9.58 -23.45 -9.69
C SER A 176 -8.54 -24.31 -8.97
N TRP A 177 -8.14 -25.38 -9.63
CA TRP A 177 -7.12 -26.26 -9.11
C TRP A 177 -6.36 -26.94 -10.25
N LEU A 178 -5.12 -27.29 -9.95
CA LEU A 178 -4.25 -28.05 -10.83
C LEU A 178 -3.80 -29.31 -10.07
N ALA A 179 -4.11 -30.47 -10.60
CA ALA A 179 -3.81 -31.76 -9.97
C ALA A 179 -2.31 -31.96 -9.74
N GLU A 180 -1.50 -31.59 -10.74
CA GLU A 180 -0.06 -31.77 -10.77
C GLU A 180 0.61 -30.56 -11.41
N ASP A 181 1.28 -29.76 -10.60
CA ASP A 181 1.93 -28.53 -11.04
C ASP A 181 3.35 -28.81 -11.57
N TRP A 182 3.41 -29.40 -12.75
CA TRP A 182 4.65 -29.78 -13.41
C TRP A 182 5.53 -28.58 -13.78
N ASP A 183 4.97 -27.40 -14.01
CA ASP A 183 5.74 -26.19 -14.32
C ASP A 183 6.57 -25.76 -13.10
N SER A 184 5.94 -25.74 -11.93
CA SER A 184 6.65 -25.45 -10.66
C SER A 184 7.65 -26.56 -10.32
N ILE A 185 7.32 -27.81 -10.58
CA ILE A 185 8.24 -28.94 -10.38
C ILE A 185 9.47 -28.78 -11.29
N SER A 186 9.26 -28.49 -12.56
CA SER A 186 10.35 -28.24 -13.51
C SER A 186 11.28 -27.13 -13.03
N SER A 187 10.74 -26.01 -12.61
CA SER A 187 11.49 -24.86 -12.11
C SER A 187 12.28 -25.21 -10.82
N LEU A 188 11.67 -25.94 -9.89
CA LEU A 188 12.33 -26.38 -8.65
C LEU A 188 13.45 -27.39 -8.91
N VAL A 189 13.25 -28.29 -9.86
CA VAL A 189 14.26 -29.27 -10.27
C VAL A 189 15.43 -28.58 -10.95
N ALA A 190 15.16 -27.68 -11.90
CA ALA A 190 16.20 -26.92 -12.61
C ALA A 190 17.08 -26.10 -11.66
N GLY A 191 16.49 -25.52 -10.60
CA GLY A 191 17.22 -24.78 -9.58
C GLY A 191 17.87 -25.63 -8.47
N SER A 192 17.76 -26.97 -8.56
CA SER A 192 18.28 -27.88 -7.53
C SER A 192 19.68 -28.43 -7.88
N GLY A 193 20.37 -28.96 -6.88
CA GLY A 193 21.59 -29.76 -7.07
C GLY A 193 21.34 -31.25 -7.33
N MET A 194 20.14 -31.64 -7.81
CA MET A 194 19.75 -33.02 -8.03
C MET A 194 20.54 -33.61 -9.18
N ASN A 195 21.00 -34.85 -9.04
CA ASN A 195 21.57 -35.62 -10.13
C ASN A 195 20.51 -35.85 -11.24
N LEU A 196 20.93 -35.83 -12.50
CA LEU A 196 20.07 -36.00 -13.66
C LEU A 196 18.93 -34.95 -13.75
N ARG A 197 19.07 -33.79 -13.12
CA ARG A 197 18.07 -32.71 -13.15
C ARG A 197 17.70 -32.31 -14.59
N ASP A 198 18.71 -32.20 -15.47
CA ASP A 198 18.50 -31.76 -16.85
C ASP A 198 17.69 -32.81 -17.63
N ALA A 199 17.96 -34.09 -17.45
CA ALA A 199 17.20 -35.17 -18.03
C ALA A 199 15.73 -35.17 -17.53
N VAL A 200 15.54 -34.92 -16.22
CA VAL A 200 14.18 -34.81 -15.65
C VAL A 200 13.44 -33.60 -16.22
N VAL A 201 14.11 -32.45 -16.36
CA VAL A 201 13.52 -31.24 -16.97
C VAL A 201 13.15 -31.49 -18.43
N ASP A 202 13.99 -32.19 -19.18
CA ASP A 202 13.72 -32.55 -20.58
C ASP A 202 12.51 -33.50 -20.70
N ILE A 203 12.39 -34.48 -19.82
CA ILE A 203 11.20 -35.36 -19.77
C ILE A 203 9.94 -34.52 -19.45
N ILE A 204 10.02 -33.59 -18.48
CA ILE A 204 8.88 -32.74 -18.12
C ILE A 204 8.45 -31.86 -19.30
N LYS A 205 9.37 -31.36 -20.10
CA LYS A 205 9.09 -30.49 -21.25
C LYS A 205 8.55 -31.25 -22.45
N ASN A 206 9.05 -32.45 -22.69
CA ASN A 206 8.83 -33.15 -23.99
C ASN A 206 7.81 -34.28 -23.89
N ILE A 207 7.47 -34.75 -22.69
CA ILE A 207 6.53 -35.86 -22.50
C ILE A 207 5.31 -35.38 -21.74
N ASP A 208 4.12 -35.49 -22.29
CA ASP A 208 2.89 -35.13 -21.61
C ASP A 208 2.53 -36.08 -20.45
N VAL A 209 1.76 -35.61 -19.52
CA VAL A 209 1.27 -36.43 -18.37
C VAL A 209 0.56 -37.70 -18.84
N VAL A 210 -0.29 -37.56 -19.86
CA VAL A 210 -1.05 -38.69 -20.41
C VAL A 210 -0.16 -39.72 -21.15
N ASN A 211 1.03 -39.29 -21.61
CA ASN A 211 2.01 -40.14 -22.29
C ASN A 211 3.01 -40.79 -21.33
N GLY A 212 2.77 -40.69 -20.03
CA GLY A 212 3.54 -41.40 -19.01
C GLY A 212 4.76 -40.67 -18.52
N ARG A 213 4.76 -39.33 -18.51
CA ARG A 213 5.83 -38.48 -17.97
C ARG A 213 6.39 -38.98 -16.64
N GLU A 214 5.51 -39.25 -15.69
CA GLU A 214 5.91 -39.75 -14.36
C GLU A 214 6.65 -41.11 -14.44
N ARG A 215 6.18 -41.99 -15.31
CA ARG A 215 6.81 -43.31 -15.52
C ARG A 215 8.21 -43.17 -16.09
N GLU A 216 8.42 -42.26 -17.04
CA GLU A 216 9.73 -42.02 -17.62
C GLU A 216 10.72 -41.47 -16.59
N ILE A 217 10.27 -40.56 -15.73
CA ILE A 217 11.10 -40.08 -14.60
C ILE A 217 11.40 -41.22 -13.62
N GLN A 218 10.42 -42.08 -13.35
CA GLN A 218 10.62 -43.26 -12.48
C GLN A 218 11.58 -44.29 -13.09
N ASN A 219 11.72 -44.37 -14.40
CA ASN A 219 12.65 -45.26 -15.07
C ASN A 219 14.11 -44.76 -15.03
N LEU A 220 14.32 -43.46 -14.70
CA LEU A 220 15.68 -42.94 -14.61
C LEU A 220 16.40 -43.48 -13.37
N ASP A 221 17.64 -43.96 -13.59
CA ASP A 221 18.62 -44.29 -12.54
C ASP A 221 17.96 -44.97 -11.30
N GLN A 222 17.36 -46.11 -11.53
CA GLN A 222 16.73 -46.91 -10.46
C GLN A 222 15.75 -46.11 -9.56
N ARG A 223 15.06 -45.15 -10.15
CA ARG A 223 14.09 -44.26 -9.47
C ARG A 223 14.72 -43.21 -8.53
N MET A 224 16.02 -43.04 -8.52
CA MET A 224 16.70 -42.10 -7.62
C MET A 224 16.23 -40.65 -7.83
N PRO A 225 16.10 -40.12 -9.06
CA PRO A 225 15.56 -38.76 -9.27
C PRO A 225 14.14 -38.62 -8.76
N TYR A 226 13.27 -39.59 -9.01
CA TYR A 226 11.89 -39.56 -8.54
C TYR A 226 11.81 -39.59 -7.01
N ALA A 227 12.62 -40.43 -6.36
CA ALA A 227 12.68 -40.51 -4.91
C ALA A 227 13.16 -39.17 -4.29
N HIS A 228 14.16 -38.52 -4.93
CA HIS A 228 14.61 -37.20 -4.53
C HIS A 228 13.50 -36.15 -4.69
N MET A 229 12.81 -36.11 -5.83
CA MET A 229 11.70 -35.21 -6.07
C MET A 229 10.58 -35.42 -5.06
N SER A 230 10.21 -36.68 -4.80
CA SER A 230 9.17 -37.02 -3.84
C SER A 230 9.46 -36.49 -2.42
N ARG A 231 10.74 -36.51 -2.04
CA ARG A 231 11.18 -36.07 -0.70
C ARG A 231 11.39 -34.56 -0.59
N PHE A 232 11.94 -33.90 -1.62
CA PHE A 232 12.45 -32.55 -1.51
C PHE A 232 11.76 -31.53 -2.41
N VAL A 233 11.08 -31.98 -3.50
CA VAL A 233 10.43 -31.11 -4.49
C VAL A 233 8.92 -31.11 -4.32
N PHE A 234 8.28 -32.29 -4.35
CA PHE A 234 6.82 -32.40 -4.29
C PHE A 234 6.19 -31.73 -3.06
N PRO A 235 6.78 -31.82 -1.85
CA PRO A 235 6.24 -31.11 -0.69
C PRO A 235 6.18 -29.59 -0.85
N LYS A 236 7.02 -29.01 -1.69
CA LYS A 236 7.07 -27.57 -1.96
C LYS A 236 5.99 -27.11 -2.94
N VAL A 237 5.41 -28.02 -3.67
CA VAL A 237 4.39 -27.73 -4.69
C VAL A 237 2.99 -27.63 -4.08
N TYR A 238 2.72 -28.32 -2.98
CA TYR A 238 1.44 -28.24 -2.30
C TYR A 238 1.19 -26.83 -1.74
N ARG A 239 0.35 -26.07 -2.44
CA ARG A 239 0.04 -24.70 -2.04
C ARG A 239 -1.33 -24.26 -2.55
N ILE A 240 -1.80 -23.18 -1.99
CA ILE A 240 -2.93 -22.39 -2.50
C ILE A 240 -2.41 -21.01 -2.80
N ARG A 241 -2.61 -20.52 -4.02
CA ARG A 241 -2.45 -19.11 -4.36
C ARG A 241 -3.79 -18.42 -4.29
N TYR A 242 -3.79 -17.22 -3.77
CA TYR A 242 -4.95 -16.36 -3.81
C TYR A 242 -4.59 -15.01 -4.40
N ASN A 243 -5.55 -14.41 -5.09
CA ASN A 243 -5.45 -13.07 -5.64
C ASN A 243 -6.75 -12.33 -5.36
N LEU A 244 -6.62 -11.16 -4.78
CA LEU A 244 -7.70 -10.31 -4.29
C LEU A 244 -7.62 -8.98 -5.05
N PRO A 245 -8.26 -8.85 -6.21
CA PRO A 245 -8.43 -7.57 -6.85
C PRO A 245 -9.45 -6.73 -6.10
N PHE A 246 -9.03 -5.55 -5.68
CA PHE A 246 -9.88 -4.53 -5.10
C PHE A 246 -10.11 -3.43 -6.13
N ARG A 247 -11.28 -2.83 -6.06
CA ARG A 247 -11.64 -1.60 -6.75
C ARG A 247 -11.91 -0.54 -5.70
N HIS A 248 -11.43 0.65 -5.96
CA HIS A 248 -11.72 1.82 -5.18
C HIS A 248 -12.63 2.73 -6.01
N ASP A 249 -13.86 2.90 -5.56
CA ASP A 249 -14.80 3.86 -6.14
C ASP A 249 -14.51 5.20 -5.46
N GLY A 250 -13.93 6.16 -6.17
CA GLY A 250 -13.46 7.43 -5.62
C GLY A 250 -14.46 8.17 -4.74
N PHE A 251 -13.98 9.09 -3.93
CA PHE A 251 -14.83 9.95 -3.10
C PHE A 251 -15.58 10.98 -3.95
N ASP A 252 -16.82 11.28 -3.60
CA ASP A 252 -17.38 12.57 -3.94
C ASP A 252 -16.69 13.69 -3.12
N SER A 253 -16.80 14.92 -3.60
CA SER A 253 -16.12 16.08 -3.01
C SER A 253 -16.38 16.28 -1.52
N ASN A 254 -17.61 16.08 -1.08
CA ASN A 254 -18.02 16.30 0.31
C ASN A 254 -17.45 15.20 1.22
N SER A 255 -17.51 13.96 0.75
CA SER A 255 -16.93 12.80 1.46
C SER A 255 -15.42 12.89 1.56
N ALA A 256 -14.74 13.36 0.51
CA ALA A 256 -13.30 13.56 0.49
C ALA A 256 -12.84 14.57 1.57
N MET A 257 -13.50 15.72 1.65
CA MET A 257 -13.23 16.74 2.66
C MET A 257 -13.43 16.23 4.09
N GLN A 258 -14.51 15.48 4.31
CA GLN A 258 -14.81 14.89 5.62
C GLN A 258 -13.75 13.85 6.02
N HIS A 259 -13.31 13.02 5.08
CA HIS A 259 -12.28 12.00 5.32
C HIS A 259 -10.90 12.62 5.52
N LEU A 260 -10.58 13.70 4.81
CA LEU A 260 -9.35 14.47 5.05
C LEU A 260 -9.26 14.93 6.52
N GLY A 261 -10.38 15.37 7.10
CA GLY A 261 -10.42 15.83 8.50
C GLY A 261 -10.40 14.70 9.54
N SER A 262 -10.96 13.52 9.20
CA SER A 262 -11.15 12.42 10.16
C SER A 262 -10.10 11.32 10.06
N ASN A 263 -9.82 10.81 8.86
CA ASN A 263 -8.87 9.71 8.64
C ASN A 263 -8.22 9.77 7.25
N PRO A 264 -7.31 10.72 7.01
CA PRO A 264 -6.67 10.88 5.70
C PRO A 264 -5.81 9.67 5.27
N ALA A 265 -5.39 8.82 6.20
CA ALA A 265 -4.62 7.62 5.89
C ALA A 265 -5.41 6.56 5.09
N THR A 266 -6.73 6.67 5.02
CA THR A 266 -7.58 5.79 4.22
C THR A 266 -7.79 6.29 2.80
N MET A 267 -7.39 7.52 2.51
CA MET A 267 -7.52 8.14 1.18
C MET A 267 -6.42 7.66 0.25
N THR A 268 -6.74 7.56 -1.02
CA THR A 268 -5.76 7.31 -2.08
C THR A 268 -5.00 8.59 -2.44
N LEU A 269 -3.88 8.44 -3.14
CA LEU A 269 -3.10 9.56 -3.66
C LEU A 269 -3.96 10.52 -4.48
N GLY A 270 -4.75 9.98 -5.42
CA GLY A 270 -5.61 10.77 -6.29
C GLY A 270 -6.69 11.53 -5.55
N GLU A 271 -7.28 10.94 -4.51
CA GLU A 271 -8.29 11.59 -3.69
C GLU A 271 -7.72 12.76 -2.89
N LEU A 272 -6.51 12.61 -2.35
CA LEU A 272 -5.81 13.70 -1.67
C LEU A 272 -5.55 14.86 -2.64
N TYR A 273 -5.07 14.58 -3.86
CA TYR A 273 -4.87 15.63 -4.87
C TYR A 273 -6.18 16.21 -5.41
N ALA A 274 -7.20 15.38 -5.61
CA ALA A 274 -8.53 15.88 -5.96
C ALA A 274 -9.07 16.81 -4.87
N THR A 275 -8.87 16.45 -3.59
CA THR A 275 -9.24 17.32 -2.46
C THR A 275 -8.40 18.59 -2.43
N ALA A 276 -7.09 18.50 -2.68
CA ALA A 276 -6.23 19.68 -2.78
C ALA A 276 -6.69 20.66 -3.86
N SER A 277 -7.22 20.16 -5.00
CA SER A 277 -7.66 20.98 -6.12
C SER A 277 -8.85 21.90 -5.81
N TYR A 278 -9.56 21.69 -4.69
CA TYR A 278 -10.59 22.65 -4.21
C TYR A 278 -10.00 23.92 -3.61
N TYR A 279 -8.73 23.92 -3.29
CA TYR A 279 -8.02 25.06 -2.76
C TYR A 279 -7.16 25.71 -3.83
N THR A 280 -6.95 27.02 -3.72
CA THR A 280 -6.03 27.72 -4.60
C THR A 280 -4.63 27.13 -4.47
N LYS A 281 -3.97 26.80 -5.58
CA LYS A 281 -2.59 26.34 -5.60
C LYS A 281 -1.70 27.30 -4.83
N GLY A 282 -0.85 26.78 -3.95
CA GLY A 282 0.01 27.60 -3.11
C GLY A 282 -0.68 28.14 -1.84
N SER A 283 -2.02 28.00 -1.70
CA SER A 283 -2.67 28.28 -0.44
C SER A 283 -2.14 27.35 0.66
N ARG A 284 -2.32 27.74 1.89
CA ARG A 284 -1.91 26.92 3.01
C ARG A 284 -2.58 25.55 3.00
N GLU A 285 -3.88 25.53 2.78
CA GLU A 285 -4.68 24.32 2.74
C GLU A 285 -4.19 23.36 1.64
N TYR A 286 -3.94 23.91 0.44
CA TYR A 286 -3.36 23.15 -0.66
C TYR A 286 -2.00 22.53 -0.26
N ASN A 287 -1.12 23.38 0.26
CA ASN A 287 0.23 22.97 0.65
C ASN A 287 0.23 21.92 1.79
N ASP A 288 -0.65 22.09 2.78
CA ASP A 288 -0.80 21.15 3.88
C ASP A 288 -1.25 19.76 3.40
N ILE A 289 -2.14 19.70 2.39
CA ILE A 289 -2.58 18.42 1.78
C ILE A 289 -1.43 17.79 0.99
N VAL A 290 -0.67 18.56 0.21
CA VAL A 290 0.48 18.05 -0.54
C VAL A 290 1.56 17.50 0.39
N ASP A 291 1.90 18.21 1.47
CA ASP A 291 2.83 17.73 2.49
C ASP A 291 2.31 16.46 3.19
N LEU A 292 1.01 16.39 3.47
CA LEU A 292 0.36 15.20 4.03
C LEU A 292 0.47 14.02 3.07
N THR A 293 0.26 14.26 1.78
CA THR A 293 0.32 13.24 0.74
C THR A 293 1.70 12.60 0.68
N ALA A 294 2.77 13.39 0.68
CA ALA A 294 4.14 12.85 0.70
C ALA A 294 4.45 12.04 1.98
N ARG A 295 3.86 12.42 3.12
CA ARG A 295 4.02 11.64 4.36
C ARG A 295 3.28 10.32 4.34
N LEU A 296 2.11 10.25 3.69
CA LEU A 296 1.32 9.03 3.57
C LEU A 296 1.85 8.09 2.47
N PHE A 297 2.49 8.66 1.44
CA PHE A 297 3.02 7.93 0.29
C PHE A 297 4.52 8.24 0.08
N PRO A 298 5.38 7.86 1.04
CA PRO A 298 6.81 8.25 1.03
C PRO A 298 7.59 7.67 -0.16
N ASP A 299 7.13 6.56 -0.73
CA ASP A 299 7.77 5.88 -1.86
C ASP A 299 7.16 6.26 -3.22
N ASN A 300 6.28 7.27 -3.26
CA ASN A 300 5.66 7.73 -4.50
C ASN A 300 6.40 8.98 -5.04
N ALA A 301 6.88 8.90 -6.28
CA ALA A 301 7.65 9.97 -6.93
C ALA A 301 6.85 11.27 -7.04
N GLU A 302 5.61 11.19 -7.54
CA GLU A 302 4.74 12.36 -7.76
C GLU A 302 4.45 13.09 -6.44
N ALA A 303 4.20 12.34 -5.36
CA ALA A 303 3.96 12.92 -4.04
C ALA A 303 5.19 13.68 -3.52
N ASN A 304 6.38 13.09 -3.64
CA ASN A 304 7.61 13.71 -3.17
C ASN A 304 8.02 14.91 -4.03
N ILE A 305 7.89 14.83 -5.36
CA ILE A 305 8.19 15.96 -6.26
C ILE A 305 7.25 17.13 -5.97
N ASN A 306 5.96 16.88 -5.81
CA ASN A 306 5.00 17.93 -5.47
C ASN A 306 5.28 18.57 -4.11
N ALA A 307 5.63 17.77 -3.09
CA ALA A 307 6.00 18.28 -1.78
C ALA A 307 7.32 19.07 -1.80
N ALA A 308 8.27 18.66 -2.64
CA ALA A 308 9.48 19.44 -2.87
C ALA A 308 9.16 20.80 -3.52
N GLY A 309 8.24 20.83 -4.50
CA GLY A 309 7.72 22.07 -5.07
C GLY A 309 7.13 23.00 -4.01
N VAL A 310 6.27 22.48 -3.14
CA VAL A 310 5.72 23.24 -2.00
C VAL A 310 6.82 23.76 -1.07
N ALA A 311 7.82 22.93 -0.75
CA ALA A 311 8.95 23.37 0.07
C ALA A 311 9.74 24.50 -0.58
N LEU A 312 9.96 24.43 -1.88
CA LEU A 312 10.65 25.49 -2.64
C LEU A 312 9.86 26.82 -2.63
N THR A 313 8.55 26.78 -2.77
CA THR A 313 7.72 28.00 -2.69
C THR A 313 7.77 28.64 -1.30
N ARG A 314 8.11 27.87 -0.26
CA ARG A 314 8.35 28.33 1.11
C ARG A 314 9.81 28.69 1.37
N ASN A 315 10.66 28.67 0.32
CA ASN A 315 12.10 28.86 0.41
C ASN A 315 12.84 27.85 1.31
N ASP A 316 12.23 26.67 1.52
CA ASP A 316 12.83 25.57 2.31
C ASP A 316 13.56 24.58 1.40
N THR A 317 14.74 24.97 0.98
CA THR A 317 15.59 24.14 0.11
C THR A 317 16.02 22.83 0.78
N LYS A 318 16.21 22.83 2.11
CA LYS A 318 16.60 21.60 2.85
C LYS A 318 15.49 20.56 2.84
N LEU A 319 14.26 21.00 3.03
CA LEU A 319 13.10 20.10 2.98
C LEU A 319 12.86 19.62 1.55
N ALA A 320 13.02 20.49 0.54
CA ALA A 320 12.93 20.09 -0.85
C ALA A 320 13.94 19.00 -1.20
N HIS A 321 15.21 19.16 -0.85
CA HIS A 321 16.22 18.12 -1.03
C HIS A 321 15.88 16.82 -0.31
N LYS A 322 15.29 16.89 0.88
CA LYS A 322 14.86 15.69 1.61
C LYS A 322 13.82 14.88 0.83
N TYR A 323 12.85 15.56 0.21
CA TYR A 323 11.83 14.91 -0.61
C TYR A 323 12.40 14.34 -1.92
N LEU A 324 13.36 15.04 -2.55
CA LEU A 324 13.94 14.63 -3.83
C LEU A 324 15.07 13.60 -3.73
N ARG A 325 15.61 13.36 -2.55
CA ARG A 325 16.82 12.55 -2.33
C ARG A 325 16.85 11.19 -3.03
N HIS A 326 15.70 10.56 -3.20
CA HIS A 326 15.58 9.26 -3.87
C HIS A 326 15.20 9.37 -5.35
N TRP A 327 14.91 10.58 -5.84
CA TRP A 327 14.38 10.85 -7.16
C TRP A 327 15.29 11.74 -8.01
N GLU A 328 16.43 12.16 -7.48
CA GLU A 328 17.41 13.05 -8.16
C GLU A 328 18.06 12.39 -9.37
N THR A 329 17.99 11.07 -9.50
CA THR A 329 18.60 10.27 -10.58
C THR A 329 17.59 9.71 -11.57
N ASP A 330 16.31 9.98 -11.37
CA ASP A 330 15.25 9.51 -12.27
C ASP A 330 15.04 10.57 -13.38
N PRO A 331 15.28 10.22 -14.68
CA PRO A 331 15.25 11.19 -15.79
C PRO A 331 13.83 11.70 -16.11
#